data_eeb6cfd2f5c9707b70ed17f542067f05
#
_entry.id   eeb6cfd2f5c9707b70ed17f542067f05
#
_cell.length_a   1.000
_cell.length_b   1.000
_cell.length_c   1.000
_cell.angle_alpha   90.00
_cell.angle_beta   90.00
_cell.angle_gamma   90.00
#
_symmetry.space_group_name_H-M   'P 1'
#
loop_
_entity.id
_entity.type
_entity.pdbx_description
1 polymer ?
#
loop_
_entity_poly.entity_id
_entity_poly.type
_entity_poly.pdbx_seq_one_letter_code
_entity_poly.pdbx_strand_id
1 'polypeptide(L)' 'MLDWSRCDAVERVPDRLSGAWTFKGTRVPVMALFQNLEGGATVDLFLEWFPGVTRQQVDAVLDHTTRSLTEA' A
#
# COMPACT_ATOMS: atom_id res chain seq x y z
N MET A 1 10.19 -9.26 -9.75
CA MET A 1 8.92 -8.63 -10.10
C MET A 1 8.07 -8.43 -8.84
N LEU A 2 7.41 -7.29 -8.74
CA LEU A 2 6.56 -7.00 -7.59
C LEU A 2 5.28 -7.83 -7.63
N ASP A 3 5.04 -8.61 -6.60
CA ASP A 3 3.87 -9.48 -6.50
C ASP A 3 3.14 -9.22 -5.19
N TRP A 4 2.07 -8.45 -5.27
CA TRP A 4 1.29 -8.05 -4.09
C TRP A 4 0.53 -9.21 -3.45
N SER A 5 0.31 -10.32 -4.17
CA SER A 5 -0.39 -11.47 -3.60
C SER A 5 0.36 -12.10 -2.42
N ARG A 6 1.64 -11.78 -2.27
CA ARG A 6 2.49 -12.28 -1.18
C ARG A 6 2.61 -11.31 0.00
N CYS A 7 1.92 -10.17 -0.07
CA CYS A 7 1.95 -9.18 1.00
C CYS A 7 0.67 -9.26 1.82
N ASP A 8 0.78 -9.66 3.08
CA ASP A 8 -0.37 -9.88 3.95
C ASP A 8 -1.11 -8.59 4.34
N ALA A 9 -0.48 -7.43 4.11
CA ALA A 9 -1.08 -6.14 4.47
C ALA A 9 -2.04 -5.61 3.42
N VAL A 10 -2.14 -6.26 2.27
CA VAL A 10 -2.96 -5.80 1.15
C VAL A 10 -3.94 -6.88 0.70
N GLU A 11 -4.99 -6.44 0.02
CA GLU A 11 -5.98 -7.34 -0.55
C GLU A 11 -6.49 -6.81 -1.88
N ARG A 12 -7.07 -7.69 -2.64
CA ARG A 12 -7.71 -7.34 -3.90
C ARG A 12 -9.11 -7.92 -3.91
N VAL A 13 -10.10 -7.03 -4.03
CA VAL A 13 -11.50 -7.45 -4.15
C VAL A 13 -11.92 -7.14 -5.58
N PRO A 14 -12.27 -8.14 -6.40
CA PRO A 14 -12.48 -7.95 -7.85
C PRO A 14 -13.44 -6.85 -8.24
N ASP A 15 -14.53 -6.68 -7.48
CA ASP A 15 -15.56 -5.69 -7.80
C ASP A 15 -15.35 -4.35 -7.10
N ARG A 16 -14.25 -4.20 -6.37
CA ARG A 16 -13.94 -2.98 -5.63
C ARG A 16 -12.80 -2.25 -6.33
N LEU A 17 -13.00 -0.97 -6.62
CA LEU A 17 -11.98 -0.11 -7.22
C LEU A 17 -11.34 -0.73 -8.46
N SER A 18 -12.17 -1.34 -9.31
CA SER A 18 -11.72 -2.01 -10.55
C SER A 18 -10.66 -3.08 -10.31
N GLY A 19 -10.69 -3.73 -9.14
CA GLY A 19 -9.73 -4.78 -8.79
C GLY A 19 -8.37 -4.27 -8.37
N ALA A 20 -8.25 -3.00 -7.99
CA ALA A 20 -6.97 -2.46 -7.50
C ALA A 20 -6.58 -3.10 -6.17
N TRP A 21 -5.27 -3.23 -5.93
CA TRP A 21 -4.76 -3.63 -4.64
C TRP A 21 -4.99 -2.52 -3.62
N THR A 22 -5.59 -2.86 -2.47
CA THR A 22 -5.87 -1.91 -1.40
C THR A 22 -5.22 -2.39 -0.11
N PHE A 23 -5.05 -1.48 0.85
CA PHE A 23 -4.68 -1.88 2.20
C PHE A 23 -5.82 -2.70 2.78
N LYS A 24 -5.47 -3.82 3.42
CA LYS A 24 -6.44 -4.80 3.91
C LYS A 24 -7.46 -4.17 4.85
N GLY A 25 -8.74 -4.43 4.61
CA GLY A 25 -9.82 -3.87 5.41
C GLY A 25 -10.18 -2.42 5.09
N THR A 26 -9.59 -1.84 4.04
CA THR A 26 -9.86 -0.46 3.63
C THR A 26 -10.22 -0.40 2.15
N ARG A 27 -10.61 0.79 1.69
CA ARG A 27 -10.79 1.09 0.26
C ARG A 27 -9.66 1.97 -0.26
N VAL A 28 -8.56 2.07 0.49
CA VAL A 28 -7.43 2.92 0.10
C VAL A 28 -6.49 2.10 -0.78
N PRO A 29 -6.31 2.49 -2.06
CA PRO A 29 -5.39 1.79 -2.95
C PRO A 29 -3.95 1.89 -2.45
N VAL A 30 -3.18 0.82 -2.61
CA VAL A 30 -1.76 0.84 -2.30
C VAL A 30 -1.06 1.94 -3.10
N MET A 31 -1.49 2.15 -4.34
CA MET A 31 -0.95 3.20 -5.21
C MET A 31 -1.04 4.59 -4.56
N ALA A 32 -2.09 4.84 -3.74
CA ALA A 32 -2.25 6.13 -3.09
C ALA A 32 -1.08 6.47 -2.17
N LEU A 33 -0.51 5.47 -1.51
CA LEU A 33 0.68 5.69 -0.68
C LEU A 33 1.84 6.22 -1.53
N PHE A 34 2.14 5.53 -2.62
CA PHE A 34 3.27 5.92 -3.48
C PHE A 34 3.04 7.25 -4.16
N GLN A 35 1.82 7.54 -4.59
CA GLN A 35 1.50 8.83 -5.21
C GLN A 35 1.67 9.97 -4.22
N ASN A 36 1.28 9.78 -2.96
CA ASN A 36 1.46 10.82 -1.94
C ASN A 36 2.94 11.03 -1.61
N LEU A 37 3.71 9.95 -1.49
CA LEU A 37 5.15 10.06 -1.25
C LEU A 37 5.85 10.73 -2.43
N GLU A 38 5.46 10.40 -3.65
CA GLU A 38 6.00 11.02 -4.85
C GLU A 38 5.74 12.53 -4.87
N GLY A 39 4.57 12.94 -4.37
CA GLY A 39 4.19 14.34 -4.26
C GLY A 39 4.83 15.08 -3.11
N GLY A 40 5.67 14.42 -2.31
CA GLY A 40 6.40 15.05 -1.21
C GLY A 40 5.80 14.85 0.18
N ALA A 41 4.72 14.08 0.30
CA ALA A 41 4.14 13.81 1.61
C ALA A 41 5.00 12.80 2.38
N THR A 42 4.93 12.89 3.71
CA THR A 42 5.56 11.90 4.58
C THR A 42 4.57 10.77 4.88
N VAL A 43 5.09 9.66 5.42
CA VAL A 43 4.24 8.57 5.89
C VAL A 43 3.30 9.06 6.98
N ASP A 44 3.78 9.91 7.89
CA ASP A 44 2.95 10.46 8.95
C ASP A 44 1.75 11.24 8.40
N LEU A 45 1.96 12.06 7.38
CA LEU A 45 0.88 12.79 6.72
C LEU A 45 -0.09 11.85 6.02
N PHE A 46 0.44 10.85 5.34
CA PHE A 46 -0.40 9.85 4.68
C PHE A 46 -1.34 9.17 5.69
N LEU A 47 -0.81 8.76 6.83
CA LEU A 47 -1.60 8.10 7.86
C LEU A 47 -2.64 9.03 8.48
N GLU A 48 -2.33 10.32 8.55
CA GLU A 48 -3.28 11.33 9.03
C GLU A 48 -4.45 11.50 8.07
N TRP A 49 -4.18 11.49 6.76
CA TRP A 49 -5.22 11.65 5.74
C TRP A 49 -6.04 10.37 5.49
N PHE A 50 -5.47 9.21 5.78
CA PHE A 50 -6.11 7.92 5.57
C PHE A 50 -6.13 7.12 6.88
N PRO A 51 -6.95 7.52 7.86
CA PRO A 51 -6.90 6.93 9.21
C PRO A 51 -7.29 5.45 9.28
N GLY A 52 -7.90 4.91 8.22
CA GLY A 52 -8.18 3.47 8.16
C GLY A 52 -6.96 2.60 7.90
N VAL A 53 -5.86 3.21 7.45
CA VAL A 53 -4.59 2.50 7.19
C VAL A 53 -3.70 2.63 8.42
N THR A 54 -3.08 1.52 8.83
CA THR A 54 -2.18 1.54 9.98
C THR A 54 -0.73 1.72 9.54
N ARG A 55 0.10 2.22 10.45
CA ARG A 55 1.54 2.33 10.20
C ARG A 55 2.14 0.95 9.90
N GLN A 56 1.67 -0.07 10.59
CA GLN A 56 2.14 -1.44 10.38
C GLN A 56 1.89 -1.90 8.94
N GLN A 57 0.73 -1.56 8.39
CA GLN A 57 0.40 -1.88 7.00
C GLN A 57 1.31 -1.13 6.03
N VAL A 58 1.56 0.15 6.28
CA VAL A 58 2.46 0.95 5.44
C VAL A 58 3.87 0.37 5.48
N ASP A 59 4.37 0.04 6.67
CA ASP A 59 5.70 -0.55 6.81
C ASP A 59 5.81 -1.87 6.06
N ALA A 60 4.77 -2.71 6.14
CA ALA A 60 4.76 -3.99 5.42
C ALA A 60 4.79 -3.80 3.90
N VAL A 61 4.04 -2.81 3.40
CA VAL A 61 4.02 -2.49 1.96
C VAL A 61 5.38 -1.98 1.50
N LEU A 62 5.98 -1.07 2.25
CA LEU A 62 7.30 -0.53 1.90
C LEU A 62 8.37 -1.62 1.94
N ASP A 63 8.33 -2.49 2.95
CA ASP A 63 9.26 -3.60 3.06
C ASP A 63 9.10 -4.57 1.88
N HIS A 64 7.87 -4.89 1.54
CA HIS A 64 7.59 -5.78 0.40
C HIS A 64 8.14 -5.19 -0.90
N THR A 65 7.93 -3.90 -1.11
CA THR A 65 8.44 -3.20 -2.30
C THR A 65 9.97 -3.23 -2.33
N THR A 66 10.60 -2.96 -1.21
CA THR A 66 12.06 -2.95 -1.09
C THR A 66 12.64 -4.33 -1.41
N ARG A 67 12.04 -5.38 -0.88
CA ARG A 67 12.47 -6.76 -1.16
C ARG A 67 12.33 -7.10 -2.64
N SER A 68 11.23 -6.67 -3.26
CA SER A 68 11.02 -6.92 -4.68
C SER A 68 12.11 -6.30 -5.55
N LEU A 69 12.57 -5.11 -5.17
CA LEU A 69 13.66 -4.44 -5.87
C LEU A 69 14.98 -5.19 -5.69
N THR A 70 15.20 -5.78 -4.52
CA THR A 70 16.42 -6.52 -4.21
C THR A 70 16.46 -7.86 -4.94
N GLU A 71 15.31 -8.49 -5.13
CA GLU A 71 15.19 -9.80 -5.77
C GLU A 71 15.19 -9.73 -7.29
N ALA A 72 15.03 -8.57 -7.85
CA ALA A 72 14.91 -8.37 -9.29
C ALA A 72 16.23 -8.55 -10.05
#